data_f7a8be84ee0ca178ee9d8142fc6f8f24
#
_entry.id   f7a8be84ee0ca178ee9d8142fc6f8f24
#
_cell.length_a   1.000
_cell.length_b   1.000
_cell.length_c   1.000
_cell.angle_alpha   90.00
_cell.angle_beta   90.00
_cell.angle_gamma   90.00
#
_symmetry.space_group_name_H-M   'P 1'
#
loop_
_entity.id
_entity.type
_entity.pdbx_description
1 polymer ?
#
loop_
_entity_poly.entity_id
_entity_poly.type
_entity_poly.pdbx_seq_one_letter_code
_entity_poly.pdbx_strand_id
1 'polypeptide(L)'
;ILSTGIIGVIDGSYDIFGWFKSLSDGMLGMSELIIMTLLATAMLTLIRHNGGISYIISKLTHSIKGRKGAGYCIAALVSFVNVCTANNTVAIMTVGSIAADISKRYGIDKRMSASILDTASCFTQGLLPYGAQILIASSMAGVTPFSIIPYLFYPMMIGVALTVSIWFNYPRKYVGK
;
A
#
# COMPACT_ATOMS: atom_id res chain seq x y z
N ILE A 1 6.68 -1.83 23.15
CA ILE A 1 7.93 -2.60 23.38
C ILE A 1 8.50 -2.27 24.76
N LEU A 2 8.83 -1.01 25.09
CA LEU A 2 9.35 -0.63 26.41
C LEU A 2 8.36 -0.96 27.53
N SER A 3 7.09 -0.58 27.39
CA SER A 3 6.06 -0.84 28.39
C SER A 3 5.81 -2.34 28.61
N THR A 4 5.77 -3.12 27.54
CA THR A 4 5.61 -4.58 27.65
C THR A 4 6.84 -5.24 28.26
N GLY A 5 8.05 -4.75 27.98
CA GLY A 5 9.28 -5.21 28.61
C GLY A 5 9.30 -4.93 30.12
N ILE A 6 8.94 -3.71 30.55
CA ILE A 6 8.86 -3.34 31.96
C ILE A 6 7.82 -4.20 32.71
N ILE A 7 6.63 -4.36 32.13
CA ILE A 7 5.58 -5.20 32.74
C ILE A 7 6.05 -6.66 32.86
N GLY A 8 6.66 -7.23 31.82
CA GLY A 8 7.13 -8.61 31.84
C GLY A 8 8.27 -8.85 32.84
N VAL A 9 9.12 -7.87 33.06
CA VAL A 9 10.17 -7.93 34.11
C VAL A 9 9.56 -7.82 35.52
N ILE A 10 8.59 -6.94 35.72
CA ILE A 10 7.90 -6.76 37.02
C ILE A 10 7.07 -8.00 37.36
N ASP A 11 6.42 -8.60 36.38
CA ASP A 11 5.58 -9.81 36.53
C ASP A 11 6.41 -11.09 36.65
N GLY A 12 7.74 -11.02 36.57
CA GLY A 12 8.65 -12.15 36.67
C GLY A 12 8.61 -13.11 35.49
N SER A 13 7.91 -12.77 34.43
CA SER A 13 7.77 -13.60 33.21
C SER A 13 9.06 -13.63 32.38
N TYR A 14 9.89 -12.59 32.49
CA TYR A 14 11.16 -12.46 31.77
C TYR A 14 12.24 -11.86 32.68
N ASP A 15 13.46 -12.39 32.58
CA ASP A 15 14.66 -11.70 33.03
C ASP A 15 15.08 -10.66 31.98
N ILE A 16 15.87 -9.68 32.39
CA ILE A 16 16.38 -8.62 31.47
C ILE A 16 17.07 -9.21 30.25
N PHE A 17 17.86 -10.26 30.43
CA PHE A 17 18.48 -10.99 29.32
C PHE A 17 17.47 -11.71 28.43
N GLY A 18 16.40 -12.30 28.99
CA GLY A 18 15.29 -12.90 28.28
C GLY A 18 14.54 -11.91 27.42
N TRP A 19 14.37 -10.68 27.88
CA TRP A 19 13.76 -9.61 27.13
C TRP A 19 14.59 -9.21 25.90
N PHE A 20 15.91 -9.03 26.08
CA PHE A 20 16.82 -8.74 24.96
C PHE A 20 16.86 -9.88 23.94
N LYS A 21 16.81 -11.14 24.41
CA LYS A 21 16.76 -12.32 23.56
C LYS A 21 15.47 -12.33 22.74
N SER A 22 14.31 -12.11 23.36
CA SER A 22 13.01 -12.03 22.66
C SER A 22 12.97 -10.89 21.63
N LEU A 23 13.60 -9.76 21.92
CA LEU A 23 13.73 -8.66 20.98
C LEU A 23 14.58 -9.06 19.76
N SER A 24 15.71 -9.73 20.01
CA SER A 24 16.59 -10.24 18.94
C SER A 24 15.88 -11.29 18.09
N ASP A 25 15.21 -12.24 18.69
CA ASP A 25 14.47 -13.30 17.99
C ASP A 25 13.33 -12.70 17.14
N GLY A 26 12.63 -11.67 17.66
CA GLY A 26 11.63 -10.94 16.91
C GLY A 26 12.20 -10.18 15.70
N MET A 27 13.37 -9.55 15.84
CA MET A 27 14.07 -8.88 14.73
C MET A 27 14.54 -9.88 13.67
N LEU A 28 15.08 -11.03 14.08
CA LEU A 28 15.50 -12.11 13.19
C LEU A 28 14.31 -12.72 12.45
N GLY A 29 13.18 -12.90 13.12
CA GLY A 29 11.94 -13.37 12.49
C GLY A 29 11.37 -12.41 11.43
N MET A 30 11.74 -11.13 11.49
CA MET A 30 11.35 -10.12 10.48
C MET A 30 12.43 -9.87 9.41
N SER A 31 13.53 -10.60 9.43
CA SER A 31 14.68 -10.37 8.53
C SER A 31 14.31 -10.49 7.06
N GLU A 32 13.48 -11.45 6.69
CA GLU A 32 12.97 -11.63 5.32
C GLU A 32 12.22 -10.39 4.84
N LEU A 33 11.35 -9.83 5.68
CA LEU A 33 10.60 -8.61 5.39
C LEU A 33 11.54 -7.40 5.21
N ILE A 34 12.56 -7.26 6.04
CA ILE A 34 13.54 -6.18 5.94
C ILE A 34 14.32 -6.28 4.63
N ILE A 35 14.80 -7.47 4.28
CA ILE A 35 15.55 -7.71 3.03
C ILE A 35 14.66 -7.42 1.82
N MET A 36 13.43 -7.93 1.79
CA MET A 36 12.48 -7.69 0.71
C MET A 36 12.18 -6.20 0.53
N THR A 37 11.99 -5.46 1.62
CA THR A 37 11.73 -4.02 1.58
C THR A 37 12.93 -3.24 1.03
N LEU A 38 14.15 -3.60 1.43
CA LEU A 38 15.37 -2.98 0.92
C LEU A 38 15.56 -3.23 -0.58
N LEU A 39 15.38 -4.48 -1.03
CA LEU A 39 15.48 -4.84 -2.44
C LEU A 39 14.41 -4.14 -3.29
N ALA A 40 13.16 -4.12 -2.82
CA ALA A 40 12.07 -3.42 -3.51
C ALA A 40 12.35 -1.92 -3.63
N THR A 41 12.88 -1.29 -2.59
CA THR A 41 13.25 0.14 -2.60
C THR A 41 14.40 0.42 -3.56
N ALA A 42 15.42 -0.44 -3.58
CA ALA A 42 16.54 -0.32 -4.52
C ALA A 42 16.06 -0.45 -5.97
N MET A 43 15.23 -1.45 -6.26
CA MET A 43 14.62 -1.65 -7.58
C MET A 43 13.79 -0.44 -8.03
N LEU A 44 12.96 0.10 -7.13
CA LEU A 44 12.18 1.31 -7.42
C LEU A 44 13.07 2.50 -7.77
N THR A 45 14.16 2.69 -7.03
CA THR A 45 15.10 3.79 -7.27
C THR A 45 15.72 3.68 -8.66
N LEU A 46 16.09 2.47 -9.09
CA LEU A 46 16.58 2.21 -10.46
C LEU A 46 15.52 2.50 -11.51
N ILE A 47 14.28 2.07 -11.31
CA ILE A 47 13.16 2.33 -12.24
C ILE A 47 12.89 3.84 -12.35
N ARG A 48 12.94 4.57 -11.22
CA ARG A 48 12.78 6.03 -11.19
C ARG A 48 13.90 6.73 -11.94
N HIS A 49 15.14 6.37 -11.67
CA HIS A 49 16.31 6.99 -12.29
C HIS A 49 16.31 6.80 -13.81
N ASN A 50 15.86 5.65 -14.31
CA ASN A 50 15.75 5.35 -15.73
C ASN A 50 14.47 5.91 -16.38
N GLY A 51 13.70 6.74 -15.68
CA GLY A 51 12.50 7.36 -16.22
C GLY A 51 11.31 6.41 -16.43
N GLY A 52 11.39 5.16 -15.94
CA GLY A 52 10.36 4.14 -16.12
C GLY A 52 9.01 4.55 -15.55
N ILE A 53 9.01 5.17 -14.37
CA ILE A 53 7.77 5.68 -13.76
C ILE A 53 7.19 6.81 -14.61
N SER A 54 8.00 7.75 -15.07
CA SER A 54 7.56 8.86 -15.92
C SER A 54 6.96 8.38 -17.24
N TYR A 55 7.53 7.33 -17.83
CA TYR A 55 7.00 6.71 -19.06
C TYR A 55 5.60 6.09 -18.83
N ILE A 56 5.43 5.33 -17.75
CA ILE A 56 4.15 4.70 -17.40
C ILE A 56 3.09 5.76 -17.11
N ILE A 57 3.45 6.80 -16.34
CA ILE A 57 2.58 7.94 -16.05
C ILE A 57 2.12 8.60 -17.34
N SER A 58 3.05 8.93 -18.24
CA SER A 58 2.74 9.56 -19.53
C SER A 58 1.78 8.70 -20.35
N LYS A 59 2.04 7.40 -20.46
CA LYS A 59 1.21 6.46 -21.22
C LYS A 59 -0.20 6.30 -20.63
N LEU A 60 -0.31 6.17 -19.32
CA LEU A 60 -1.60 6.07 -18.62
C LEU A 60 -2.40 7.37 -18.72
N THR A 61 -1.73 8.53 -18.57
CA THR A 61 -2.38 9.84 -18.63
C THR A 61 -2.89 10.15 -20.03
N HIS A 62 -2.20 9.70 -21.07
CA HIS A 62 -2.62 9.89 -22.47
C HIS A 62 -3.93 9.13 -22.80
N SER A 63 -4.22 8.06 -22.08
CA SER A 63 -5.43 7.21 -22.30
C SER A 63 -6.67 7.72 -21.57
N ILE A 64 -6.61 8.84 -20.85
CA ILE A 64 -7.72 9.32 -20.04
C ILE A 64 -8.85 9.89 -20.92
N LYS A 65 -10.02 9.27 -20.86
CA LYS A 65 -11.26 9.76 -21.47
C LYS A 65 -12.24 10.15 -20.35
N GLY A 66 -12.28 11.46 -20.03
CA GLY A 66 -13.23 12.02 -19.08
C GLY A 66 -12.93 11.70 -17.60
N ARG A 67 -13.83 12.17 -16.74
CA ARG A 67 -13.67 12.16 -15.27
C ARG A 67 -13.54 10.75 -14.67
N LYS A 68 -14.35 9.80 -15.13
CA LYS A 68 -14.29 8.40 -14.65
C LYS A 68 -12.95 7.76 -15.03
N GLY A 69 -12.49 7.99 -16.27
CA GLY A 69 -11.19 7.53 -16.73
C GLY A 69 -10.04 8.12 -15.91
N ALA A 70 -10.15 9.37 -15.48
CA ALA A 70 -9.17 10.01 -14.60
C ALA A 70 -9.12 9.34 -13.22
N GLY A 71 -10.26 9.00 -12.63
CA GLY A 71 -10.33 8.27 -11.36
C GLY A 71 -9.67 6.89 -11.45
N TYR A 72 -9.96 6.12 -12.49
CA TYR A 72 -9.31 4.82 -12.73
C TYR A 72 -7.82 4.96 -13.03
N CYS A 73 -7.41 6.01 -13.73
CA CYS A 73 -5.99 6.28 -13.99
C CYS A 73 -5.23 6.55 -12.67
N ILE A 74 -5.78 7.36 -11.77
CA ILE A 74 -5.20 7.63 -10.45
C ILE A 74 -5.09 6.31 -9.65
N ALA A 75 -6.15 5.51 -9.63
CA ALA A 75 -6.15 4.22 -8.94
C ALA A 75 -5.09 3.27 -9.53
N ALA A 76 -5.01 3.15 -10.86
CA ALA A 76 -4.03 2.30 -11.53
C ALA A 76 -2.59 2.76 -11.28
N LEU A 77 -2.32 4.08 -11.29
CA LEU A 77 -1.01 4.64 -11.02
C LEU A 77 -0.52 4.31 -9.61
N VAL A 78 -1.34 4.57 -8.60
CA VAL A 78 -0.95 4.29 -7.21
C VAL A 78 -0.83 2.80 -6.96
N SER A 79 -1.69 1.97 -7.54
CA SER A 79 -1.61 0.51 -7.44
C SER A 79 -0.30 -0.01 -8.06
N PHE A 80 0.05 0.48 -9.23
CA PHE A 80 1.31 0.10 -9.89
C PHE A 80 2.53 0.47 -9.06
N VAL A 81 2.60 1.70 -8.57
CA VAL A 81 3.72 2.14 -7.72
C VAL A 81 3.74 1.35 -6.42
N ASN A 82 2.58 1.03 -5.85
CA ASN A 82 2.49 0.22 -4.64
C ASN A 82 2.97 -1.23 -4.84
N VAL A 83 2.66 -1.84 -5.98
CA VAL A 83 3.26 -3.14 -6.36
C VAL A 83 4.79 -3.05 -6.39
N CYS A 84 5.35 -1.98 -6.97
CA CYS A 84 6.81 -1.83 -7.05
C CYS A 84 7.47 -1.53 -5.69
N THR A 85 6.77 -0.84 -4.79
CA THR A 85 7.36 -0.38 -3.51
C THR A 85 7.03 -1.28 -2.34
N ALA A 86 5.97 -2.09 -2.44
CA ALA A 86 5.34 -2.79 -1.31
C ALA A 86 5.07 -1.87 -0.10
N ASN A 87 4.95 -0.56 -0.34
CA ASN A 87 4.80 0.45 0.70
C ASN A 87 3.75 1.49 0.30
N ASN A 88 2.65 1.50 1.03
CA ASN A 88 1.51 2.39 0.82
C ASN A 88 1.90 3.88 0.87
N THR A 89 2.65 4.27 1.89
CA THR A 89 3.05 5.66 2.10
C THR A 89 3.92 6.17 0.94
N VAL A 90 4.90 5.37 0.52
CA VAL A 90 5.79 5.72 -0.59
C VAL A 90 5.00 5.81 -1.91
N ALA A 91 4.07 4.91 -2.13
CA ALA A 91 3.21 4.93 -3.32
C ALA A 91 2.36 6.20 -3.39
N ILE A 92 1.66 6.54 -2.30
CA ILE A 92 0.81 7.74 -2.22
C ILE A 92 1.64 9.01 -2.37
N MET A 93 2.78 9.12 -1.70
CA MET A 93 3.66 10.30 -1.82
C MET A 93 4.22 10.47 -3.23
N THR A 94 4.52 9.37 -3.91
CA THR A 94 5.06 9.40 -5.28
C THR A 94 4.02 9.84 -6.30
N VAL A 95 2.78 9.35 -6.16
CA VAL A 95 1.71 9.59 -7.14
C VAL A 95 0.87 10.83 -6.79
N GLY A 96 0.94 11.30 -5.55
CA GLY A 96 0.06 12.34 -5.01
C GLY A 96 0.05 13.64 -5.82
N SER A 97 1.21 14.15 -6.20
CA SER A 97 1.34 15.37 -7.03
C SER A 97 0.70 15.18 -8.42
N ILE A 98 0.94 14.03 -9.03
CA ILE A 98 0.41 13.68 -10.36
C ILE A 98 -1.11 13.51 -10.29
N ALA A 99 -1.61 12.84 -9.28
CA ALA A 99 -3.05 12.68 -9.03
C ALA A 99 -3.73 14.04 -8.81
N ALA A 100 -3.07 14.98 -8.13
CA ALA A 100 -3.57 16.34 -7.95
C ALA A 100 -3.69 17.08 -9.28
N ASP A 101 -2.71 16.94 -10.18
CA ASP A 101 -2.74 17.56 -11.51
C ASP A 101 -3.81 16.94 -12.41
N ILE A 102 -3.93 15.62 -12.42
CA ILE A 102 -5.01 14.91 -13.13
C ILE A 102 -6.37 15.38 -12.58
N SER A 103 -6.51 15.46 -11.27
CA SER A 103 -7.76 15.87 -10.62
C SER A 103 -8.19 17.29 -10.99
N LYS A 104 -7.25 18.23 -11.02
CA LYS A 104 -7.50 19.61 -11.49
C LYS A 104 -7.95 19.63 -12.94
N ARG A 105 -7.28 18.88 -13.80
CA ARG A 105 -7.55 18.85 -15.24
C ARG A 105 -8.92 18.27 -15.60
N TYR A 106 -9.36 17.25 -14.84
CA TYR A 106 -10.62 16.53 -15.10
C TYR A 106 -11.76 16.89 -14.13
N GLY A 107 -11.58 17.91 -13.31
CA GLY A 107 -12.61 18.40 -12.37
C GLY A 107 -12.96 17.41 -11.25
N ILE A 108 -12.00 16.60 -10.80
CA ILE A 108 -12.16 15.73 -9.63
C ILE A 108 -11.85 16.54 -8.37
N ASP A 109 -12.72 16.47 -7.36
CA ASP A 109 -12.46 17.10 -6.06
C ASP A 109 -11.22 16.49 -5.39
N LYS A 110 -10.43 17.35 -4.72
CA LYS A 110 -9.18 16.93 -4.05
C LYS A 110 -9.42 15.82 -3.01
N ARG A 111 -10.55 15.88 -2.30
CA ARG A 111 -10.91 14.86 -1.29
C ARG A 111 -11.22 13.52 -1.94
N MET A 112 -11.93 13.55 -3.07
CA MET A 112 -12.21 12.34 -3.84
C MET A 112 -10.93 11.73 -4.40
N SER A 113 -10.02 12.55 -4.91
CA SER A 113 -8.71 12.10 -5.39
C SER A 113 -7.88 11.46 -4.28
N ALA A 114 -7.82 12.08 -3.11
CA ALA A 114 -7.14 11.53 -1.95
C ALA A 114 -7.75 10.21 -1.49
N SER A 115 -9.09 10.11 -1.48
CA SER A 115 -9.78 8.86 -1.15
C SER A 115 -9.49 7.75 -2.17
N ILE A 116 -9.45 8.06 -3.46
CA ILE A 116 -9.09 7.08 -4.50
C ILE A 116 -7.65 6.59 -4.32
N LEU A 117 -6.71 7.51 -4.07
CA LEU A 117 -5.31 7.17 -3.81
C LEU A 117 -5.17 6.22 -2.62
N ASP A 118 -5.78 6.57 -1.50
CA ASP A 118 -5.69 5.79 -0.28
C ASP A 118 -6.36 4.42 -0.44
N THR A 119 -7.61 4.39 -0.91
CA THR A 119 -8.37 3.15 -1.08
C THR A 119 -7.72 2.18 -2.08
N ALA A 120 -7.21 2.70 -3.22
CA ALA A 120 -6.55 1.88 -4.22
C ALA A 120 -5.21 1.32 -3.70
N SER A 121 -4.46 2.12 -2.93
CA SER A 121 -3.20 1.66 -2.35
C SER A 121 -3.45 0.61 -1.25
N CYS A 122 -4.46 0.79 -0.39
CA CYS A 122 -4.85 -0.21 0.62
C CYS A 122 -5.32 -1.52 -0.01
N PHE A 123 -6.13 -1.44 -1.08
CA PHE A 123 -6.54 -2.61 -1.86
C PHE A 123 -5.33 -3.39 -2.38
N THR A 124 -4.42 -2.70 -3.04
CA THR A 124 -3.23 -3.33 -3.63
C THR A 124 -2.31 -3.90 -2.55
N GLN A 125 -2.01 -3.10 -1.52
CA GLN A 125 -1.17 -3.52 -0.39
C GLN A 125 -1.72 -4.76 0.31
N GLY A 126 -3.04 -4.84 0.47
CA GLY A 126 -3.70 -5.95 1.14
C GLY A 126 -3.64 -7.27 0.37
N LEU A 127 -3.35 -7.25 -0.94
CA LEU A 127 -3.28 -8.44 -1.80
C LEU A 127 -1.85 -8.83 -2.20
N LEU A 128 -0.83 -8.02 -1.85
CA LEU A 128 0.56 -8.29 -2.23
C LEU A 128 1.13 -9.46 -1.42
N PRO A 129 1.50 -10.59 -2.05
CA PRO A 129 2.01 -11.77 -1.35
C PRO A 129 3.34 -11.51 -0.63
N TYR A 130 4.10 -10.52 -1.08
CA TYR A 130 5.35 -10.03 -0.46
C TYR A 130 5.11 -8.76 0.39
N GLY A 131 3.87 -8.36 0.61
CA GLY A 131 3.51 -7.29 1.52
C GLY A 131 3.72 -7.68 2.98
N ALA A 132 4.13 -6.71 3.81
CA ALA A 132 4.44 -6.94 5.21
C ALA A 132 3.32 -7.69 5.96
N GLN A 133 2.07 -7.34 5.72
CA GLN A 133 0.91 -7.92 6.39
C GLN A 133 0.78 -9.43 6.10
N ILE A 134 0.90 -9.82 4.82
CA ILE A 134 0.76 -11.20 4.38
C ILE A 134 1.97 -12.03 4.83
N LEU A 135 3.19 -11.47 4.75
CA LEU A 135 4.40 -12.16 5.21
C LEU A 135 4.36 -12.44 6.71
N ILE A 136 3.93 -11.46 7.53
CA ILE A 136 3.79 -11.67 8.98
C ILE A 136 2.71 -12.73 9.26
N ALA A 137 1.55 -12.64 8.62
CA ALA A 137 0.48 -13.63 8.80
C ALA A 137 0.91 -15.03 8.37
N SER A 138 1.61 -15.14 7.24
CA SER A 138 2.18 -16.37 6.70
C SER A 138 3.17 -17.02 7.67
N SER A 139 4.11 -16.22 8.21
CA SER A 139 5.09 -16.66 9.18
C SER A 139 4.45 -17.16 10.48
N MET A 140 3.44 -16.44 10.98
CA MET A 140 2.74 -16.85 12.23
C MET A 140 1.87 -18.10 12.04
N ALA A 141 1.24 -18.24 10.87
CA ALA A 141 0.35 -19.37 10.58
C ALA A 141 1.10 -20.61 10.04
N GLY A 142 2.37 -20.49 9.67
CA GLY A 142 3.15 -21.58 9.07
C GLY A 142 2.64 -22.00 7.69
N VAL A 143 1.99 -21.10 6.94
CA VAL A 143 1.44 -21.35 5.62
C VAL A 143 2.07 -20.44 4.56
N THR A 144 1.96 -20.80 3.29
CA THR A 144 2.52 -19.94 2.23
C THR A 144 1.69 -18.66 2.06
N PRO A 145 2.32 -17.51 1.69
CA PRO A 145 1.61 -16.26 1.43
C PRO A 145 0.46 -16.40 0.44
N PHE A 146 0.66 -17.21 -0.61
CA PHE A 146 -0.35 -17.44 -1.65
C PHE A 146 -1.60 -18.19 -1.14
N SER A 147 -1.46 -19.01 -0.10
CA SER A 147 -2.59 -19.72 0.51
C SER A 147 -3.52 -18.80 1.29
N ILE A 148 -3.04 -17.63 1.70
CA ILE A 148 -3.81 -16.65 2.49
C ILE A 148 -4.69 -15.79 1.56
N ILE A 149 -4.20 -15.45 0.36
CA ILE A 149 -4.84 -14.49 -0.56
C ILE A 149 -6.32 -14.82 -0.85
N PRO A 150 -6.74 -16.08 -1.09
CA PRO A 150 -8.15 -16.39 -1.37
C PRO A 150 -9.11 -16.07 -0.21
N TYR A 151 -8.60 -15.98 1.01
CA TYR A 151 -9.39 -15.69 2.22
C TYR A 151 -9.42 -14.21 2.60
N LEU A 152 -8.76 -13.35 1.83
CA LEU A 152 -8.68 -11.91 2.07
C LEU A 152 -9.92 -11.17 1.49
N PHE A 153 -11.10 -11.48 2.02
CA PHE A 153 -12.35 -10.86 1.55
C PHE A 153 -12.37 -9.35 1.74
N TYR A 154 -11.77 -8.84 2.83
CA TYR A 154 -11.79 -7.42 3.14
C TYR A 154 -11.08 -6.55 2.08
N PRO A 155 -9.84 -6.81 1.68
CA PRO A 155 -9.22 -6.08 0.56
C PRO A 155 -10.00 -6.21 -0.74
N MET A 156 -10.54 -7.39 -1.07
CA MET A 156 -11.35 -7.59 -2.28
C MET A 156 -12.60 -6.71 -2.28
N MET A 157 -13.31 -6.62 -1.15
CA MET A 157 -14.48 -5.77 -1.00
C MET A 157 -14.14 -4.27 -1.11
N ILE A 158 -12.98 -3.85 -0.61
CA ILE A 158 -12.47 -2.49 -0.80
C ILE A 158 -12.28 -2.17 -2.28
N GLY A 159 -11.70 -3.09 -3.06
CA GLY A 159 -11.52 -2.93 -4.50
C GLY A 159 -12.85 -2.80 -5.25
N VAL A 160 -13.84 -3.62 -4.90
CA VAL A 160 -15.19 -3.52 -5.45
C VAL A 160 -15.83 -2.17 -5.08
N ALA A 161 -15.77 -1.77 -3.83
CA ALA A 161 -16.32 -0.49 -3.36
C ALA A 161 -15.67 0.72 -4.07
N LEU A 162 -14.34 0.69 -4.28
CA LEU A 162 -13.63 1.69 -5.03
C LEU A 162 -14.13 1.78 -6.49
N THR A 163 -14.26 0.64 -7.15
CA THR A 163 -14.75 0.57 -8.53
C THR A 163 -16.17 1.14 -8.65
N VAL A 164 -17.06 0.76 -7.75
CA VAL A 164 -18.43 1.26 -7.66
C VAL A 164 -18.43 2.77 -7.39
N SER A 165 -17.61 3.25 -6.45
CA SER A 165 -17.50 4.67 -6.12
C SER A 165 -17.07 5.51 -7.33
N ILE A 166 -16.08 5.08 -8.08
CA ILE A 166 -15.62 5.77 -9.30
C ILE A 166 -16.70 5.71 -10.39
N TRP A 167 -17.37 4.56 -10.56
CA TRP A 167 -18.38 4.38 -11.60
C TRP A 167 -19.61 5.28 -11.38
N PHE A 168 -20.10 5.35 -10.14
CA PHE A 168 -21.25 6.18 -9.78
C PHE A 168 -20.90 7.63 -9.42
N ASN A 169 -19.62 8.02 -9.43
CA ASN A 169 -19.13 9.30 -8.92
C ASN A 169 -19.65 9.59 -7.49
N TYR A 170 -19.58 8.61 -6.65
CA TYR A 170 -20.04 8.72 -5.25
C TYR A 170 -18.83 9.04 -4.32
N PRO A 171 -19.01 9.88 -3.29
CA PRO A 171 -20.23 10.61 -2.92
C PRO A 171 -20.42 11.88 -3.79
N ARG A 172 -21.64 12.08 -4.27
CA ARG A 172 -22.04 13.21 -5.13
C ARG A 172 -21.74 14.58 -4.54
N LYS A 173 -21.61 14.68 -3.22
CA LYS A 173 -21.28 15.91 -2.48
C LYS A 173 -19.91 16.49 -2.87
N TYR A 174 -19.01 15.67 -3.37
CA TYR A 174 -17.66 16.04 -3.82
C TYR A 174 -17.51 16.05 -5.35
N VAL A 175 -18.63 15.89 -6.04
CA VAL A 175 -18.71 16.12 -7.49
C VAL A 175 -18.76 17.63 -7.66
N GLY A 176 -17.58 18.25 -7.91
CA GLY A 176 -17.37 19.69 -7.87
C GLY A 176 -18.47 20.54 -8.50
N LYS A 177 -18.74 21.65 -7.82
CA LYS A 177 -19.45 22.81 -8.39
C LYS A 177 -18.59 23.42 -9.48
#